data_4ac743c0c8a51b9ae6f1d2848e0cadb4
#
_entry.id   4ac743c0c8a51b9ae6f1d2848e0cadb4
#
_cell.length_a   1.000
_cell.length_b   1.000
_cell.length_c   1.000
_cell.angle_alpha   90.00
_cell.angle_beta   90.00
_cell.angle_gamma   90.00
#
_symmetry.space_group_name_H-M   'P 1'
#
loop_
_entity.id
_entity.type
_entity.pdbx_description
1 polymer ?
#
loop_
_entity_poly.entity_id
_entity_poly.type
_entity_poly.pdbx_seq_one_letter_code
_entity_poly.pdbx_strand_id
1 'polypeptide(L)'
;MQSTAATPGAPVERSLIVAIVDDDPAVCASLKFSLELEGFVVRAYGNAAEFLEANDFQACDCLVIDQRMPGMSGMELISRLRTLEVQTPAILLISQPNPTVAARAAKAAVPIVEKPLFGNTLLERIREACPRS
;
A
#
# COMPACT_ATOMS: atom_id res chain seq x y z
N MET A 1 -4.37 14.62 -31.54
CA MET A 1 -4.45 14.44 -30.83
C MET A 1 -4.56 14.25 -30.11
N GLN A 2 -4.60 14.46 -29.84
CA GLN A 2 -4.61 14.39 -28.97
C GLN A 2 -5.13 13.87 -28.36
N SER A 3 -5.38 13.28 -28.39
CA SER A 3 -5.91 13.07 -27.77
C SER A 3 -5.76 12.95 -26.87
N THR A 4 -5.57 12.68 -26.65
CA THR A 4 -5.58 12.70 -25.55
C THR A 4 -5.98 13.67 -24.91
N ALA A 5 -6.53 13.54 -24.75
CA ALA A 5 -7.21 14.33 -23.87
C ALA A 5 -6.41 15.37 -23.18
N ALA A 6 -5.17 15.17 -23.08
CA ALA A 6 -4.33 16.09 -22.35
C ALA A 6 -4.27 17.43 -23.05
N THR A 7 -4.42 18.51 -22.32
CA THR A 7 -4.15 19.83 -22.81
C THR A 7 -2.68 19.92 -23.15
N PRO A 8 -2.33 20.44 -24.31
CA PRO A 8 -0.90 20.59 -24.63
C PRO A 8 -0.19 21.39 -23.54
N GLY A 9 0.89 20.84 -23.05
CA GLY A 9 1.68 21.46 -21.99
C GLY A 9 1.22 21.13 -20.58
N ALA A 10 0.04 20.54 -20.41
CA ALA A 10 -0.41 20.12 -19.10
C ALA A 10 0.16 18.74 -18.77
N PRO A 11 0.49 18.49 -17.50
CA PRO A 11 0.98 17.16 -17.14
C PRO A 11 -0.11 16.12 -17.30
N VAL A 12 0.26 14.97 -17.82
CA VAL A 12 -0.66 13.84 -17.90
C VAL A 12 -0.64 13.13 -16.56
N GLU A 13 -1.79 13.07 -15.91
CA GLU A 13 -1.90 12.39 -14.65
C GLU A 13 -2.09 10.92 -14.89
N ARG A 14 -1.20 10.12 -14.35
CA ARG A 14 -1.38 8.69 -14.37
C ARG A 14 -2.02 8.24 -13.06
N SER A 15 -2.69 7.12 -13.12
CA SER A 15 -3.24 6.53 -11.91
C SER A 15 -2.11 5.96 -11.06
N LEU A 16 -2.17 6.21 -9.77
CA LEU A 16 -1.21 5.64 -8.83
C LEU A 16 -1.53 4.17 -8.62
N ILE A 17 -0.50 3.37 -8.48
CA ILE A 17 -0.63 1.93 -8.28
C ILE A 17 -0.41 1.61 -6.80
N VAL A 18 -1.41 0.99 -6.19
CA VAL A 18 -1.37 0.59 -4.79
C VAL A 18 -1.35 -0.93 -4.72
N ALA A 19 -0.37 -1.49 -4.03
CA ALA A 19 -0.33 -2.92 -3.79
C ALA A 19 -0.89 -3.19 -2.40
N ILE A 20 -1.76 -4.19 -2.30
CA ILE A 20 -2.34 -4.63 -1.04
C ILE A 20 -1.83 -6.03 -0.75
N VAL A 21 -1.25 -6.21 0.44
CA VAL A 21 -0.78 -7.53 0.87
C VAL A 21 -1.52 -7.89 2.15
N ASP A 22 -2.47 -8.80 2.04
CA ASP A 22 -3.34 -9.18 3.15
C ASP A 22 -3.86 -10.59 2.87
N ASP A 23 -3.81 -11.46 3.87
CA ASP A 23 -4.25 -12.84 3.68
C ASP A 23 -5.75 -13.04 3.77
N ASP A 24 -6.50 -11.98 4.04
CA ASP A 24 -7.96 -12.03 4.06
C ASP A 24 -8.51 -11.57 2.71
N PRO A 25 -9.07 -12.50 1.91
CA PRO A 25 -9.58 -12.13 0.59
C PRO A 25 -10.69 -11.10 0.63
N ALA A 26 -11.49 -11.09 1.70
CA ALA A 26 -12.56 -10.12 1.84
C ALA A 26 -12.01 -8.71 2.02
N VAL A 27 -10.94 -8.58 2.80
CA VAL A 27 -10.28 -7.28 2.97
C VAL A 27 -9.69 -6.82 1.65
N CYS A 28 -9.01 -7.71 0.95
CA CYS A 28 -8.42 -7.38 -0.35
C CYS A 28 -9.49 -6.91 -1.33
N ALA A 29 -10.60 -7.62 -1.42
CA ALA A 29 -11.67 -7.27 -2.34
C ALA A 29 -12.30 -5.92 -1.98
N SER A 30 -12.54 -5.70 -0.70
CA SER A 30 -13.14 -4.46 -0.22
C SER A 30 -12.24 -3.26 -0.49
N LEU A 31 -10.95 -3.40 -0.18
CA LEU A 31 -10.00 -2.31 -0.41
C LEU A 31 -9.81 -2.04 -1.89
N LYS A 32 -9.73 -3.10 -2.69
CA LYS A 32 -9.60 -2.95 -4.13
C LYS A 32 -10.77 -2.16 -4.68
N PHE A 33 -11.99 -2.52 -4.30
CA PHE A 33 -13.18 -1.82 -4.75
C PHE A 33 -13.14 -0.35 -4.35
N SER A 34 -12.88 -0.09 -3.07
CA SER A 34 -12.89 1.29 -2.55
C SER A 34 -11.82 2.15 -3.21
N LEU A 35 -10.62 1.62 -3.35
CA LEU A 35 -9.53 2.41 -3.90
C LEU A 35 -9.66 2.60 -5.40
N GLU A 36 -10.21 1.62 -6.10
CA GLU A 36 -10.45 1.78 -7.54
C GLU A 36 -11.50 2.85 -7.81
N LEU A 37 -12.48 3.00 -6.92
CA LEU A 37 -13.45 4.08 -7.03
C LEU A 37 -12.78 5.45 -6.91
N GLU A 38 -11.66 5.52 -6.19
CA GLU A 38 -10.92 6.78 -6.04
C GLU A 38 -9.88 7.00 -7.14
N GLY A 39 -9.83 6.10 -8.11
CA GLY A 39 -8.95 6.27 -9.25
C GLY A 39 -7.61 5.55 -9.18
N PHE A 40 -7.38 4.77 -8.12
CA PHE A 40 -6.13 4.00 -8.01
C PHE A 40 -6.22 2.72 -8.83
N VAL A 41 -5.05 2.27 -9.30
CA VAL A 41 -4.90 0.92 -9.84
C VAL A 41 -4.45 0.05 -8.66
N VAL A 42 -5.13 -1.06 -8.44
CA VAL A 42 -4.88 -1.88 -7.25
C VAL A 42 -4.40 -3.28 -7.65
N ARG A 43 -3.34 -3.71 -7.01
CA ARG A 43 -2.81 -5.07 -7.15
C ARG A 43 -2.87 -5.72 -5.78
N ALA A 44 -3.48 -6.91 -5.70
CA ALA A 44 -3.69 -7.58 -4.42
C ALA A 44 -2.91 -8.88 -4.36
N TYR A 45 -2.29 -9.14 -3.22
CA TYR A 45 -1.49 -10.33 -2.97
C TYR A 45 -1.92 -10.94 -1.64
N GLY A 46 -1.98 -12.26 -1.59
CA GLY A 46 -2.49 -12.96 -0.42
C GLY A 46 -1.49 -13.17 0.70
N ASN A 47 -0.20 -12.97 0.45
CA ASN A 47 0.82 -13.11 1.48
C ASN A 47 2.12 -12.49 0.98
N ALA A 48 3.11 -12.44 1.89
CA ALA A 48 4.40 -11.82 1.57
C ALA A 48 5.14 -12.56 0.48
N ALA A 49 5.09 -13.90 0.49
CA ALA A 49 5.80 -14.69 -0.52
C ALA A 49 5.27 -14.39 -1.91
N GLU A 50 3.95 -14.35 -2.06
CA GLU A 50 3.32 -14.03 -3.33
C GLU A 50 3.75 -12.66 -3.84
N PHE A 51 3.76 -11.67 -2.92
CA PHE A 51 4.15 -10.33 -3.27
C PHE A 51 5.61 -10.26 -3.70
N LEU A 52 6.50 -10.94 -2.95
CA LEU A 52 7.92 -10.95 -3.29
C LEU A 52 8.18 -11.65 -4.61
N GLU A 53 7.47 -12.75 -4.87
CA GLU A 53 7.62 -13.48 -6.12
C GLU A 53 7.18 -12.68 -7.34
N ALA A 54 6.15 -11.87 -7.18
CA ALA A 54 5.67 -11.04 -8.28
C ALA A 54 6.72 -10.04 -8.71
N ASN A 55 7.53 -9.57 -7.75
CA ASN A 55 8.71 -8.74 -8.03
C ASN A 55 8.38 -7.51 -8.87
N ASP A 56 7.23 -6.88 -8.61
CA ASP A 56 6.86 -5.67 -9.33
C ASP A 56 6.71 -4.47 -8.41
N PHE A 57 7.44 -4.48 -7.29
CA PHE A 57 7.35 -3.38 -6.30
C PHE A 57 7.77 -2.05 -6.89
N GLN A 58 8.63 -2.06 -7.90
CA GLN A 58 9.10 -0.82 -8.50
C GLN A 58 8.01 -0.11 -9.29
N ALA A 59 7.02 -0.87 -9.73
CA ALA A 59 5.86 -0.30 -10.41
C ALA A 59 4.83 0.26 -9.44
N CYS A 60 4.92 -0.09 -8.16
CA CYS A 60 3.94 0.33 -7.16
C CYS A 60 4.32 1.65 -6.55
N ASP A 61 3.32 2.50 -6.32
CA ASP A 61 3.53 3.82 -5.71
C ASP A 61 3.32 3.80 -4.21
N CYS A 62 2.57 2.83 -3.71
CA CYS A 62 2.30 2.70 -2.28
C CYS A 62 1.97 1.26 -1.96
N LEU A 63 2.40 0.82 -0.78
CA LEU A 63 2.13 -0.54 -0.31
C LEU A 63 1.23 -0.46 0.93
N VAL A 64 0.17 -1.26 0.95
CA VAL A 64 -0.72 -1.39 2.10
C VAL A 64 -0.58 -2.83 2.57
N ILE A 65 0.05 -3.03 3.72
CA ILE A 65 0.48 -4.36 4.16
C ILE A 65 -0.12 -4.69 5.51
N ASP A 66 -0.78 -5.84 5.59
CA ASP A 66 -1.32 -6.32 6.85
C ASP A 66 -0.19 -6.86 7.73
N GLN A 67 -0.24 -6.55 9.02
CA GLN A 67 0.79 -7.02 9.94
C GLN A 67 0.70 -8.52 10.19
N ARG A 68 -0.52 -9.03 10.33
CA ARG A 68 -0.70 -10.42 10.72
C ARG A 68 -0.95 -11.31 9.51
N MET A 69 0.11 -11.98 9.06
CA MET A 69 0.03 -12.89 7.92
C MET A 69 0.83 -14.15 8.24
N PRO A 70 0.42 -15.30 7.68
CA PRO A 70 1.22 -16.51 7.84
C PRO A 70 2.60 -16.35 7.24
N GLY A 71 3.58 -16.92 7.89
CA GLY A 71 4.96 -16.88 7.42
C GLY A 71 5.65 -15.60 7.81
N MET A 72 5.57 -14.59 6.97
CA MET A 72 6.24 -13.32 7.22
C MET A 72 5.23 -12.25 7.60
N SER A 73 5.49 -11.55 8.71
CA SER A 73 4.61 -10.45 9.14
C SER A 73 4.80 -9.22 8.25
N GLY A 74 3.87 -8.26 8.38
CA GLY A 74 3.96 -7.03 7.60
C GLY A 74 5.25 -6.28 7.85
N MET A 75 5.63 -6.09 9.13
CA MET A 75 6.87 -5.39 9.43
C MET A 75 8.10 -6.14 8.94
N GLU A 76 8.06 -7.47 8.98
CA GLU A 76 9.15 -8.26 8.43
C GLU A 76 9.26 -8.06 6.92
N LEU A 77 8.13 -8.02 6.25
CA LEU A 77 8.12 -7.77 4.80
C LEU A 77 8.69 -6.39 4.49
N ILE A 78 8.26 -5.37 5.22
CA ILE A 78 8.75 -4.00 5.01
C ILE A 78 10.26 -3.95 5.24
N SER A 79 10.74 -4.57 6.33
CA SER A 79 12.17 -4.63 6.60
C SER A 79 12.94 -5.30 5.47
N ARG A 80 12.39 -6.40 4.94
CA ARG A 80 13.00 -7.11 3.84
C ARG A 80 13.09 -6.24 2.59
N LEU A 81 12.01 -5.51 2.30
CA LEU A 81 12.00 -4.62 1.15
C LEU A 81 13.04 -3.52 1.28
N ARG A 82 13.20 -2.96 2.48
CA ARG A 82 14.21 -1.92 2.70
C ARG A 82 15.61 -2.48 2.54
N THR A 83 15.84 -3.72 2.96
CA THR A 83 17.12 -4.40 2.73
C THR A 83 17.39 -4.57 1.23
N LEU A 84 16.35 -4.77 0.45
CA LEU A 84 16.46 -4.87 -1.01
C LEU A 84 16.49 -3.51 -1.68
N GLU A 85 16.57 -2.44 -0.89
CA GLU A 85 16.63 -1.06 -1.36
C GLU A 85 15.35 -0.62 -2.07
N VAL A 86 14.23 -1.24 -1.74
CA VAL A 86 12.92 -0.81 -2.21
C VAL A 86 12.43 0.27 -1.25
N GLN A 87 12.24 1.48 -1.76
CA GLN A 87 11.89 2.64 -0.95
C GLN A 87 10.42 3.04 -1.08
N THR A 88 9.61 2.21 -1.72
CA THR A 88 8.19 2.48 -1.91
C THR A 88 7.53 2.75 -0.57
N PRO A 89 6.75 3.83 -0.44
CA PRO A 89 6.04 4.11 0.82
C PRO A 89 5.14 2.95 1.20
N ALA A 90 5.12 2.63 2.48
CA ALA A 90 4.33 1.51 3.01
C ALA A 90 3.47 1.98 4.16
N ILE A 91 2.28 1.41 4.25
CA ILE A 91 1.34 1.63 5.35
C ILE A 91 1.05 0.26 5.95
N LEU A 92 1.10 0.18 7.27
CA LEU A 92 0.87 -1.06 7.98
C LEU A 92 -0.54 -1.10 8.55
N LEU A 93 -1.28 -2.17 8.26
CA LEU A 93 -2.61 -2.38 8.85
C LEU A 93 -2.46 -3.31 10.05
N ILE A 94 -3.06 -2.94 11.17
CA ILE A 94 -3.05 -3.78 12.37
C ILE A 94 -4.46 -3.98 12.87
N SER A 95 -4.72 -5.14 13.48
CA SER A 95 -6.02 -5.45 14.07
C SER A 95 -6.08 -5.08 15.54
N GLN A 96 -4.95 -5.10 16.21
CA GLN A 96 -4.88 -4.80 17.65
C GLN A 96 -3.63 -3.97 17.92
N PRO A 97 -3.72 -3.02 18.84
CA PRO A 97 -2.54 -2.25 19.21
C PRO A 97 -1.43 -3.17 19.72
N ASN A 98 -0.21 -2.90 19.29
CA ASN A 98 0.95 -3.67 19.69
C ASN A 98 2.12 -2.70 19.83
N PRO A 99 2.56 -2.43 21.08
CA PRO A 99 3.63 -1.44 21.29
C PRO A 99 4.93 -1.77 20.60
N THR A 100 5.29 -3.06 20.52
CA THR A 100 6.51 -3.46 19.84
C THR A 100 6.45 -3.15 18.35
N VAL A 101 5.33 -3.49 17.73
CA VAL A 101 5.12 -3.21 16.31
C VAL A 101 5.06 -1.71 16.07
N ALA A 102 4.37 -0.98 16.95
CA ALA A 102 4.27 0.47 16.83
C ALA A 102 5.64 1.14 16.89
N ALA A 103 6.51 0.67 17.79
CA ALA A 103 7.85 1.22 17.91
C ALA A 103 8.68 0.94 16.65
N ARG A 104 8.57 -0.26 16.11
CA ARG A 104 9.29 -0.62 14.88
C ARG A 104 8.79 0.19 13.69
N ALA A 105 7.48 0.35 13.59
CA ALA A 105 6.89 1.13 12.50
C ALA A 105 7.30 2.60 12.58
N ALA A 106 7.29 3.16 13.78
CA ALA A 106 7.70 4.55 13.98
C ALA A 106 9.16 4.74 13.57
N LYS A 107 10.02 3.82 13.96
CA LYS A 107 11.44 3.89 13.63
C LYS A 107 11.67 3.80 12.13
N ALA A 108 10.83 3.05 11.44
CA ALA A 108 10.92 2.89 9.99
C ALA A 108 10.13 3.96 9.23
N ALA A 109 9.49 4.88 9.94
CA ALA A 109 8.63 5.92 9.38
C ALA A 109 7.47 5.32 8.58
N VAL A 110 6.87 4.25 9.11
CA VAL A 110 5.74 3.56 8.49
C VAL A 110 4.46 3.92 9.25
N PRO A 111 3.51 4.59 8.61
CA PRO A 111 2.22 4.88 9.26
C PRO A 111 1.45 3.59 9.55
N ILE A 112 0.72 3.59 10.64
CA ILE A 112 -0.14 2.48 11.02
C ILE A 112 -1.59 2.91 10.92
N VAL A 113 -2.43 2.05 10.35
CA VAL A 113 -3.88 2.23 10.33
C VAL A 113 -4.50 1.00 10.96
N GLU A 114 -5.38 1.22 11.93
CA GLU A 114 -6.04 0.12 12.65
C GLU A 114 -7.28 -0.34 11.91
N LYS A 115 -7.47 -1.65 11.87
CA LYS A 115 -8.72 -2.25 11.40
C LYS A 115 -9.74 -2.21 12.53
N PRO A 116 -11.02 -2.14 12.23
CA PRO A 116 -11.63 -2.11 10.90
C PRO A 116 -11.42 -0.78 10.20
N LEU A 117 -11.40 -0.82 8.87
CA LEU A 117 -11.06 0.33 8.05
C LEU A 117 -12.30 1.16 7.75
N PHE A 118 -12.69 1.98 8.70
CA PHE A 118 -13.84 2.88 8.56
C PHE A 118 -13.40 4.24 8.05
N GLY A 119 -14.28 4.90 7.31
CA GLY A 119 -14.03 6.26 6.87
C GLY A 119 -12.89 6.34 5.88
N ASN A 120 -12.19 7.47 5.89
CA ASN A 120 -11.18 7.78 4.90
C ASN A 120 -9.76 7.75 5.40
N THR A 121 -9.53 7.19 6.59
CA THR A 121 -8.18 7.25 7.20
C THR A 121 -7.13 6.62 6.31
N LEU A 122 -7.39 5.42 5.79
CA LEU A 122 -6.43 4.76 4.91
C LEU A 122 -6.19 5.56 3.65
N LEU A 123 -7.26 6.05 3.03
CA LEU A 123 -7.16 6.85 1.82
C LEU A 123 -6.31 8.09 2.06
N GLU A 124 -6.51 8.75 3.20
CA GLU A 124 -5.72 9.93 3.55
C GLU A 124 -4.26 9.59 3.72
N ARG A 125 -3.95 8.44 4.36
CA ARG A 125 -2.56 8.02 4.53
C ARG A 125 -1.90 7.71 3.19
N ILE A 126 -2.64 7.08 2.27
CA ILE A 126 -2.11 6.80 0.94
C ILE A 126 -1.81 8.12 0.22
N ARG A 127 -2.70 9.07 0.29
CA ARG A 127 -2.52 10.35 -0.39
C ARG A 127 -1.36 11.15 0.20
N GLU A 128 -1.16 11.05 1.51
CA GLU A 128 -0.01 11.68 2.15
C GLU A 128 1.30 11.03 1.74
N ALA A 129 1.28 9.71 1.60
CA ALA A 129 2.48 8.95 1.22
C ALA A 129 2.86 9.19 -0.24
N CYS A 130 1.88 9.44 -1.08
CA CYS A 130 2.06 9.59 -2.52
C CYS A 130 1.45 10.90 -3.00
N PRO A 131 2.01 12.04 -2.60
CA PRO A 131 1.44 13.31 -3.03
C PRO A 131 1.53 13.45 -4.54
N ARG A 132 0.45 13.98 -5.11
CA ARG A 132 0.44 14.28 -6.55
C ARG A 132 1.32 15.50 -6.79
N SER A 133 2.08 15.41 -7.81
CA SER A 133 2.92 16.56 -8.20
C SER A 133 2.17 17.47 -9.13
#